data_389eac160bd3a4e42709bffc47476e7a
#
_entry.id   389eac160bd3a4e42709bffc47476e7a
#
_cell.length_a   1.000
_cell.length_b   1.000
_cell.length_c   1.000
_cell.angle_alpha   90.00
_cell.angle_beta   90.00
_cell.angle_gamma   90.00
#
_symmetry.space_group_name_H-M   'P 1'
#
loop_
_entity.id
_entity.type
_entity.pdbx_description
1 polymer ?
#
loop_
_entity_poly.entity_id
_entity_poly.type
_entity_poly.pdbx_seq_one_letter_code
_entity_poly.pdbx_strand_id
1 'polypeptide(L)'
;QEHYRCHPKIIQFCNKKFYDGNLIVMTEDKGENNVLEAYISAKGNHARGHKNIRQIDIIEKEIMPKLTEKITIKDIGVISPYREQKKELEARFGTELKIDTIHKFQGREEEAIILTTVDNEIGEFVDDPKMLNVAVTRAKRFLRVVVSDSENNVGTNIDDLIKYIQYNNFEVVESKTKAIWRKPPILKQSTSFFSA
;
A
#
# COMPACT_ATOMS: atom_id res chain seq x y z
N GLN A 1 -11.38 -22.96 -9.86
CA GLN A 1 -11.58 -22.46 -8.50
C GLN A 1 -12.41 -21.17 -8.55
N GLU A 2 -13.47 -21.07 -7.73
CA GLU A 2 -14.37 -19.91 -7.69
C GLU A 2 -13.86 -18.83 -6.72
N HIS A 3 -14.06 -17.56 -7.08
CA HIS A 3 -13.67 -16.41 -6.30
C HIS A 3 -14.86 -15.46 -6.07
N TYR A 4 -15.18 -15.17 -4.81
CA TYR A 4 -16.39 -14.46 -4.39
C TYR A 4 -16.14 -13.11 -3.68
N ARG A 5 -14.90 -12.58 -3.68
CA ARG A 5 -14.53 -11.52 -2.74
C ARG A 5 -14.14 -10.20 -3.39
N CYS A 6 -13.11 -10.23 -4.21
CA CYS A 6 -12.56 -9.02 -4.79
C CYS A 6 -13.38 -8.53 -5.96
N HIS A 7 -13.39 -7.23 -6.17
CA HIS A 7 -13.89 -6.63 -7.39
C HIS A 7 -13.27 -7.29 -8.63
N PRO A 8 -14.06 -7.54 -9.70
CA PRO A 8 -13.57 -8.24 -10.90
C PRO A 8 -12.28 -7.65 -11.47
N LYS A 9 -12.18 -6.33 -11.53
CA LYS A 9 -10.98 -5.63 -12.03
C LYS A 9 -9.73 -5.88 -11.18
N ILE A 10 -9.86 -6.09 -9.87
CA ILE A 10 -8.73 -6.41 -8.98
C ILE A 10 -8.29 -7.85 -9.18
N ILE A 11 -9.22 -8.80 -9.05
CA ILE A 11 -8.89 -10.22 -9.09
C ILE A 11 -8.42 -10.69 -10.46
N GLN A 12 -8.81 -9.99 -11.53
CA GLN A 12 -8.40 -10.33 -12.88
C GLN A 12 -6.88 -10.25 -13.08
N PHE A 13 -6.19 -9.34 -12.38
CA PHE A 13 -4.72 -9.33 -12.33
C PHE A 13 -4.18 -10.64 -11.79
N CYS A 14 -4.64 -11.04 -10.60
CA CYS A 14 -4.22 -12.29 -9.97
C CYS A 14 -4.58 -13.49 -10.85
N ASN A 15 -5.77 -13.50 -11.44
CA ASN A 15 -6.23 -14.58 -12.31
C ASN A 15 -5.28 -14.80 -13.49
N LYS A 16 -4.91 -13.72 -14.18
CA LYS A 16 -3.96 -13.80 -15.30
C LYS A 16 -2.54 -14.17 -14.86
N LYS A 17 -2.08 -13.61 -13.74
CA LYS A 17 -0.69 -13.72 -13.31
C LYS A 17 -0.37 -15.03 -12.58
N PHE A 18 -1.29 -15.53 -11.74
CA PHE A 18 -1.02 -16.61 -10.78
C PHE A 18 -1.92 -17.83 -10.94
N TYR A 19 -2.97 -17.74 -11.75
CA TYR A 19 -3.97 -18.82 -11.90
C TYR A 19 -4.25 -19.19 -13.36
N ASP A 20 -3.41 -18.77 -14.29
CA ASP A 20 -3.50 -19.06 -15.74
C ASP A 20 -4.90 -18.79 -16.33
N GLY A 21 -5.62 -17.82 -15.78
CA GLY A 21 -6.98 -17.50 -16.21
C GLY A 21 -8.08 -18.46 -15.71
N ASN A 22 -7.74 -19.40 -14.84
CA ASN A 22 -8.64 -20.50 -14.42
C ASN A 22 -9.57 -20.16 -13.23
N LEU A 23 -9.49 -18.93 -12.69
CA LEU A 23 -10.44 -18.51 -11.66
C LEU A 23 -11.77 -18.10 -12.30
N ILE A 24 -12.85 -18.63 -11.73
CA ILE A 24 -14.21 -18.21 -12.04
C ILE A 24 -14.55 -17.07 -11.09
N VAL A 25 -14.67 -15.85 -11.64
CA VAL A 25 -14.97 -14.66 -10.85
C VAL A 25 -16.48 -14.54 -10.70
N MET A 26 -16.95 -14.64 -9.45
CA MET A 26 -18.38 -14.63 -9.09
C MET A 26 -18.85 -13.28 -8.53
N THR A 27 -17.97 -12.29 -8.51
CA THR A 27 -18.30 -10.91 -8.09
C THR A 27 -18.71 -10.07 -9.28
N GLU A 28 -19.57 -9.07 -9.05
CA GLU A 28 -20.06 -8.16 -10.07
C GLU A 28 -19.32 -6.82 -10.04
N ASP A 29 -19.07 -6.25 -11.21
CA ASP A 29 -18.64 -4.85 -11.37
C ASP A 29 -19.90 -3.96 -11.31
N LYS A 30 -20.05 -3.19 -10.25
CA LYS A 30 -21.17 -2.27 -10.05
C LYS A 30 -20.91 -0.89 -10.65
N GLY A 31 -19.88 -0.76 -11.49
CA GLY A 31 -19.50 0.49 -12.13
C GLY A 31 -18.68 1.42 -11.20
N GLU A 32 -18.02 0.86 -10.20
CA GLU A 32 -17.13 1.65 -9.34
C GLU A 32 -16.01 2.30 -10.14
N ASN A 33 -15.83 3.60 -9.91
CA ASN A 33 -14.72 4.35 -10.47
C ASN A 33 -13.48 4.22 -9.57
N ASN A 34 -12.31 4.25 -10.20
CA ASN A 34 -11.03 4.26 -9.50
C ASN A 34 -10.84 3.06 -8.57
N VAL A 35 -11.20 1.87 -9.06
CA VAL A 35 -11.05 0.60 -8.33
C VAL A 35 -9.58 0.31 -8.02
N LEU A 36 -8.71 0.60 -8.97
CA LEU A 36 -7.26 0.42 -8.89
C LEU A 36 -6.56 1.77 -9.12
N GLU A 37 -5.59 2.10 -8.29
CA GLU A 37 -4.69 3.24 -8.51
C GLU A 37 -3.28 2.90 -8.04
N ALA A 38 -2.27 3.40 -8.77
CA ALA A 38 -0.88 3.34 -8.35
C ALA A 38 -0.36 4.74 -8.08
N TYR A 39 0.44 4.88 -7.03
CA TYR A 39 1.10 6.12 -6.62
C TYR A 39 2.61 5.92 -6.69
N ILE A 40 3.25 6.67 -7.58
CA ILE A 40 4.69 6.60 -7.80
C ILE A 40 5.36 7.70 -6.97
N SER A 41 6.15 7.32 -5.98
CA SER A 41 6.94 8.25 -5.17
C SER A 41 8.32 8.44 -5.75
N ALA A 42 8.86 9.66 -5.70
CA ALA A 42 10.25 9.88 -6.09
C ALA A 42 11.21 9.05 -5.22
N LYS A 43 12.22 8.44 -5.85
CA LYS A 43 13.32 7.74 -5.20
C LYS A 43 14.14 8.70 -4.32
N GLY A 44 14.69 8.23 -3.19
CA GLY A 44 15.57 9.04 -2.37
C GLY A 44 15.83 8.49 -0.97
N ASN A 45 16.51 9.29 -0.14
CA ASN A 45 17.02 8.91 1.19
C ASN A 45 15.91 8.72 2.28
N HIS A 46 14.66 8.87 1.94
CA HIS A 46 13.52 8.67 2.84
C HIS A 46 13.15 7.18 3.01
N ALA A 47 13.72 6.29 2.21
CA ALA A 47 13.64 4.84 2.37
C ALA A 47 14.89 4.35 3.12
N ARG A 48 14.77 4.13 4.43
CA ARG A 48 15.86 3.69 5.31
C ARG A 48 15.33 2.77 6.41
N GLY A 49 16.11 1.72 6.72
CA GLY A 49 15.78 0.83 7.84
C GLY A 49 14.41 0.21 7.71
N HIS A 50 14.06 -0.27 6.53
CA HIS A 50 12.75 -0.87 6.23
C HIS A 50 11.55 0.04 6.49
N LYS A 51 11.74 1.35 6.31
CA LYS A 51 10.67 2.35 6.35
C LYS A 51 10.87 3.43 5.31
N ASN A 52 9.77 3.95 4.78
CA ASN A 52 9.74 4.99 3.75
C ASN A 52 8.72 6.06 4.13
N ILE A 53 9.22 7.14 4.72
CA ILE A 53 8.38 8.23 5.22
C ILE A 53 7.62 8.93 4.07
N ARG A 54 8.21 9.00 2.88
CA ARG A 54 7.51 9.61 1.74
C ARG A 54 6.30 8.80 1.31
N GLN A 55 6.38 7.47 1.29
CA GLN A 55 5.22 6.62 1.02
C GLN A 55 4.13 6.79 2.09
N ILE A 56 4.50 6.96 3.37
CA ILE A 56 3.55 7.27 4.44
C ILE A 56 2.87 8.63 4.21
N ASP A 57 3.64 9.66 3.83
CA ASP A 57 3.10 10.97 3.54
C ASP A 57 2.14 10.97 2.33
N ILE A 58 2.42 10.13 1.31
CA ILE A 58 1.51 9.91 0.17
C ILE A 58 0.20 9.27 0.64
N ILE A 59 0.29 8.25 1.47
CA ILE A 59 -0.89 7.60 2.04
C ILE A 59 -1.74 8.63 2.79
N GLU A 60 -1.13 9.42 3.68
CA GLU A 60 -1.82 10.42 4.50
C GLU A 60 -2.46 11.54 3.68
N LYS A 61 -1.72 12.08 2.70
CA LYS A 61 -2.09 13.34 2.03
C LYS A 61 -2.84 13.15 0.71
N GLU A 62 -2.59 12.05 0.02
CA GLU A 62 -3.14 11.84 -1.32
C GLU A 62 -4.16 10.69 -1.38
N ILE A 63 -3.91 9.58 -0.66
CA ILE A 63 -4.76 8.39 -0.73
C ILE A 63 -5.93 8.45 0.27
N MET A 64 -5.62 8.70 1.55
CA MET A 64 -6.63 8.70 2.60
C MET A 64 -7.78 9.68 2.35
N PRO A 65 -7.56 10.94 1.92
CA PRO A 65 -8.66 11.85 1.64
C PRO A 65 -9.61 11.32 0.56
N LYS A 66 -9.08 10.76 -0.54
CA LYS A 66 -9.90 10.19 -1.63
C LYS A 66 -10.68 8.93 -1.20
N LEU A 67 -10.09 8.08 -0.36
CA LEU A 67 -10.76 6.86 0.11
C LEU A 67 -11.84 7.16 1.15
N THR A 68 -11.58 8.08 2.08
CA THR A 68 -12.54 8.41 3.15
C THR A 68 -13.79 9.16 2.66
N GLU A 69 -13.76 9.70 1.44
CA GLU A 69 -14.97 10.18 0.75
C GLU A 69 -15.93 9.04 0.34
N LYS A 70 -15.40 7.82 0.17
CA LYS A 70 -16.15 6.67 -0.36
C LYS A 70 -16.47 5.60 0.67
N ILE A 71 -15.59 5.43 1.67
CA ILE A 71 -15.69 4.38 2.69
C ILE A 71 -15.20 4.90 4.04
N THR A 72 -15.56 4.21 5.12
CA THR A 72 -15.11 4.58 6.47
C THR A 72 -13.64 4.16 6.68
N ILE A 73 -12.94 4.90 7.53
CA ILE A 73 -11.52 4.61 7.84
C ILE A 73 -11.33 3.20 8.41
N LYS A 74 -12.31 2.67 9.13
CA LYS A 74 -12.28 1.33 9.72
C LYS A 74 -12.32 0.19 8.70
N ASP A 75 -12.74 0.50 7.47
CA ASP A 75 -12.84 -0.44 6.35
C ASP A 75 -11.63 -0.35 5.41
N ILE A 76 -10.60 0.39 5.83
CA ILE A 76 -9.33 0.53 5.11
C ILE A 76 -8.25 -0.27 5.81
N GLY A 77 -7.55 -1.10 5.04
CA GLY A 77 -6.37 -1.82 5.47
C GLY A 77 -5.10 -1.29 4.81
N VAL A 78 -4.01 -1.19 5.56
CA VAL A 78 -2.68 -0.90 5.03
C VAL A 78 -1.78 -2.10 5.23
N ILE A 79 -1.20 -2.58 4.15
CA ILE A 79 -0.30 -3.73 4.14
C ILE A 79 1.11 -3.23 3.85
N SER A 80 2.05 -3.60 4.71
CA SER A 80 3.47 -3.35 4.55
C SER A 80 4.26 -4.66 4.56
N PRO A 81 5.36 -4.77 3.80
CA PRO A 81 6.28 -5.90 3.92
C PRO A 81 7.04 -5.91 5.25
N TYR A 82 7.26 -4.73 5.85
CA TYR A 82 8.15 -4.56 6.99
C TYR A 82 7.45 -4.06 8.26
N ARG A 83 7.92 -4.57 9.41
CA ARG A 83 7.41 -4.18 10.74
C ARG A 83 7.75 -2.73 11.08
N GLU A 84 8.88 -2.24 10.62
CA GLU A 84 9.34 -0.87 10.85
C GLU A 84 8.40 0.14 10.18
N GLN A 85 8.01 -0.11 8.94
CA GLN A 85 7.02 0.71 8.24
C GLN A 85 5.65 0.64 8.94
N LYS A 86 5.23 -0.56 9.37
CA LYS A 86 3.99 -0.73 10.14
C LYS A 86 3.99 0.15 11.38
N LYS A 87 5.07 0.16 12.18
CA LYS A 87 5.18 1.00 13.39
C LYS A 87 5.05 2.48 13.09
N GLU A 88 5.68 2.97 12.01
CA GLU A 88 5.56 4.38 11.60
C GLU A 88 4.14 4.74 11.14
N LEU A 89 3.48 3.82 10.43
CA LEU A 89 2.08 3.98 10.04
C LEU A 89 1.16 4.00 11.27
N GLU A 90 1.33 3.08 12.22
CA GLU A 90 0.58 3.04 13.47
C GLU A 90 0.80 4.32 14.32
N ALA A 91 2.02 4.83 14.38
CA ALA A 91 2.33 6.08 15.05
C ALA A 91 1.66 7.30 14.37
N ARG A 92 1.45 7.24 13.04
CA ARG A 92 0.84 8.32 12.26
C ARG A 92 -0.69 8.29 12.31
N PHE A 93 -1.29 7.12 12.17
CA PHE A 93 -2.74 6.95 11.98
C PHE A 93 -3.48 6.42 13.21
N GLY A 94 -2.75 6.00 14.25
CA GLY A 94 -3.36 5.42 15.44
C GLY A 94 -3.99 4.05 15.21
N THR A 95 -5.03 3.73 15.97
CA THR A 95 -5.70 2.42 15.99
C THR A 95 -6.94 2.33 15.10
N GLU A 96 -7.34 3.43 14.48
CA GLU A 96 -8.55 3.46 13.65
C GLU A 96 -8.35 2.78 12.29
N LEU A 97 -7.12 2.85 11.78
CA LEU A 97 -6.72 2.23 10.53
C LEU A 97 -6.15 0.83 10.80
N LYS A 98 -6.56 -0.16 10.03
CA LYS A 98 -6.06 -1.52 10.15
C LYS A 98 -4.71 -1.67 9.46
N ILE A 99 -3.63 -1.66 10.20
CA ILE A 99 -2.25 -1.70 9.67
C ILE A 99 -1.59 -3.00 10.10
N ASP A 100 -1.10 -3.79 9.14
CA ASP A 100 -0.32 -4.98 9.48
C ASP A 100 0.66 -5.39 8.36
N THR A 101 1.51 -6.36 8.71
CA THR A 101 2.34 -7.01 7.70
C THR A 101 1.53 -8.02 6.90
N ILE A 102 2.01 -8.35 5.70
CA ILE A 102 1.32 -9.26 4.77
C ILE A 102 0.93 -10.58 5.45
N HIS A 103 1.84 -11.19 6.20
CA HIS A 103 1.58 -12.46 6.89
C HIS A 103 0.45 -12.38 7.91
N LYS A 104 0.34 -11.26 8.62
CA LYS A 104 -0.70 -11.05 9.62
C LYS A 104 -2.02 -10.62 9.01
N PHE A 105 -2.00 -10.11 7.80
CA PHE A 105 -3.20 -9.78 7.03
C PHE A 105 -3.85 -11.01 6.39
N GLN A 106 -3.18 -12.16 6.42
CA GLN A 106 -3.74 -13.40 5.90
C GLN A 106 -5.05 -13.76 6.63
N GLY A 107 -6.12 -14.01 5.88
CA GLY A 107 -7.46 -14.28 6.43
C GLY A 107 -8.32 -13.04 6.69
N ARG A 108 -7.77 -11.83 6.63
CA ARG A 108 -8.53 -10.57 6.75
C ARG A 108 -8.85 -10.02 5.37
N GLU A 109 -9.91 -9.24 5.27
CA GLU A 109 -10.35 -8.57 4.04
C GLU A 109 -10.92 -7.21 4.40
N GLU A 110 -10.67 -6.20 3.54
CA GLU A 110 -11.15 -4.85 3.75
C GLU A 110 -11.78 -4.29 2.47
N GLU A 111 -12.64 -3.30 2.59
CA GLU A 111 -13.22 -2.61 1.44
C GLU A 111 -12.14 -1.96 0.57
N ALA A 112 -11.13 -1.38 1.21
CA ALA A 112 -9.94 -0.90 0.52
C ALA A 112 -8.66 -1.45 1.13
N ILE A 113 -7.68 -1.76 0.28
CA ILE A 113 -6.31 -2.08 0.68
C ILE A 113 -5.35 -1.06 0.08
N ILE A 114 -4.45 -0.58 0.92
CA ILE A 114 -3.29 0.20 0.51
C ILE A 114 -2.05 -0.68 0.70
N LEU A 115 -1.35 -0.99 -0.38
CA LEU A 115 -0.10 -1.73 -0.38
C LEU A 115 1.06 -0.75 -0.52
N THR A 116 1.95 -0.69 0.48
CA THR A 116 3.20 0.09 0.42
C THR A 116 4.38 -0.85 0.24
N THR A 117 5.22 -0.59 -0.76
CA THR A 117 6.39 -1.44 -1.07
C THR A 117 7.62 -1.08 -0.25
N VAL A 118 7.66 0.11 0.33
CA VAL A 118 8.71 0.65 1.20
C VAL A 118 10.02 0.92 0.48
N ASP A 119 10.63 -0.10 -0.11
CA ASP A 119 11.97 -0.01 -0.73
C ASP A 119 11.97 0.87 -1.98
N ASN A 120 13.11 1.53 -2.23
CA ASN A 120 13.31 2.24 -3.49
C ASN A 120 13.49 1.25 -4.66
N GLU A 121 14.16 0.16 -4.41
CA GLU A 121 14.38 -0.94 -5.34
C GLU A 121 13.76 -2.19 -4.77
N ILE A 122 12.84 -2.78 -5.51
CA ILE A 122 12.05 -3.91 -5.06
C ILE A 122 12.91 -5.16 -5.12
N GLY A 123 13.23 -5.72 -3.95
CA GLY A 123 13.95 -6.97 -3.82
C GLY A 123 13.02 -8.19 -3.81
N GLU A 124 13.60 -9.39 -3.89
CA GLU A 124 12.88 -10.66 -3.94
C GLU A 124 11.85 -10.86 -2.83
N PHE A 125 12.12 -10.33 -1.63
CA PHE A 125 11.20 -10.45 -0.50
C PHE A 125 9.89 -9.68 -0.73
N VAL A 126 9.98 -8.47 -1.28
CA VAL A 126 8.79 -7.64 -1.58
C VAL A 126 8.10 -8.10 -2.85
N ASP A 127 8.87 -8.65 -3.79
CA ASP A 127 8.38 -9.14 -5.09
C ASP A 127 7.89 -10.60 -5.08
N ASP A 128 7.83 -11.22 -3.91
CA ASP A 128 7.34 -12.61 -3.80
C ASP A 128 5.91 -12.72 -4.37
N PRO A 129 5.69 -13.56 -5.40
CA PRO A 129 4.41 -13.66 -6.08
C PRO A 129 3.28 -14.14 -5.17
N LYS A 130 3.57 -14.97 -4.17
CA LYS A 130 2.58 -15.44 -3.19
C LYS A 130 2.17 -14.31 -2.26
N MET A 131 3.14 -13.50 -1.84
CA MET A 131 2.90 -12.32 -1.00
C MET A 131 2.06 -11.29 -1.74
N LEU A 132 2.40 -10.98 -2.99
CA LEU A 132 1.62 -10.05 -3.81
C LEU A 132 0.19 -10.55 -4.04
N ASN A 133 0.02 -11.84 -4.38
CA ASN A 133 -1.29 -12.44 -4.54
C ASN A 133 -2.14 -12.33 -3.26
N VAL A 134 -1.55 -12.61 -2.10
CA VAL A 134 -2.22 -12.43 -0.81
C VAL A 134 -2.63 -10.98 -0.61
N ALA A 135 -1.73 -10.02 -0.79
CA ALA A 135 -2.02 -8.60 -0.57
C ALA A 135 -3.16 -8.09 -1.48
N VAL A 136 -3.08 -8.37 -2.78
CA VAL A 136 -4.08 -7.94 -3.77
C VAL A 136 -5.45 -8.55 -3.47
N THR A 137 -5.49 -9.84 -3.12
CA THR A 137 -6.76 -10.55 -2.84
C THR A 137 -7.41 -10.19 -1.50
N ARG A 138 -6.82 -9.27 -0.72
CA ARG A 138 -7.46 -8.72 0.50
C ARG A 138 -8.39 -7.54 0.19
N ALA A 139 -8.28 -6.94 -0.99
CA ALA A 139 -9.07 -5.77 -1.37
C ALA A 139 -10.42 -6.20 -1.96
N LYS A 140 -11.52 -5.81 -1.32
CA LYS A 140 -12.87 -6.09 -1.83
C LYS A 140 -13.25 -5.15 -2.98
N ARG A 141 -13.08 -3.84 -2.80
CA ARG A 141 -13.54 -2.82 -3.76
C ARG A 141 -12.44 -1.92 -4.30
N PHE A 142 -11.46 -1.56 -3.47
CA PHE A 142 -10.43 -0.60 -3.86
C PHE A 142 -9.03 -1.13 -3.52
N LEU A 143 -8.11 -1.03 -4.48
CA LEU A 143 -6.70 -1.31 -4.27
C LEU A 143 -5.87 -0.07 -4.62
N ARG A 144 -4.98 0.32 -3.70
CA ARG A 144 -3.99 1.37 -3.88
C ARG A 144 -2.61 0.79 -3.72
N VAL A 145 -1.71 1.09 -4.63
CA VAL A 145 -0.31 0.62 -4.56
C VAL A 145 0.59 1.83 -4.50
N VAL A 146 1.48 1.88 -3.51
CA VAL A 146 2.47 2.94 -3.37
C VAL A 146 3.86 2.34 -3.59
N VAL A 147 4.56 2.83 -4.60
CA VAL A 147 5.87 2.32 -5.02
C VAL A 147 6.83 3.48 -5.28
N SER A 148 8.12 3.24 -5.10
CA SER A 148 9.16 4.21 -5.46
C SER A 148 9.49 4.11 -6.96
N ASP A 149 9.67 5.27 -7.61
CA ASP A 149 10.17 5.35 -8.97
C ASP A 149 11.61 4.82 -9.04
N SER A 150 11.82 3.73 -9.76
CA SER A 150 13.14 3.14 -9.99
C SER A 150 13.15 2.30 -11.25
N GLU A 151 14.13 2.56 -12.11
CA GLU A 151 14.36 1.75 -13.32
C GLU A 151 14.66 0.28 -12.98
N ASN A 152 15.22 0.02 -11.79
CA ASN A 152 15.54 -1.32 -11.32
C ASN A 152 14.29 -2.14 -10.92
N ASN A 153 13.12 -1.52 -10.88
CA ASN A 153 11.87 -2.20 -10.61
C ASN A 153 11.23 -2.83 -11.86
N VAL A 154 11.76 -2.55 -13.03
CA VAL A 154 11.27 -3.11 -14.32
C VAL A 154 11.38 -4.63 -14.32
N GLY A 155 10.29 -5.31 -14.68
CA GLY A 155 10.22 -6.76 -14.75
C GLY A 155 9.86 -7.46 -13.42
N THR A 156 9.64 -6.71 -12.36
CA THR A 156 9.12 -7.25 -11.09
C THR A 156 7.62 -7.56 -11.18
N ASN A 157 7.09 -8.37 -10.26
CA ASN A 157 5.65 -8.63 -10.15
C ASN A 157 4.86 -7.36 -9.82
N ILE A 158 5.46 -6.45 -9.06
CA ILE A 158 4.88 -5.13 -8.77
C ILE A 158 4.82 -4.27 -10.04
N ASP A 159 5.87 -4.28 -10.86
CA ASP A 159 5.88 -3.58 -12.16
C ASP A 159 4.76 -4.11 -13.08
N ASP A 160 4.55 -5.42 -13.11
CA ASP A 160 3.44 -6.02 -13.87
C ASP A 160 2.07 -5.57 -13.34
N LEU A 161 1.92 -5.38 -12.03
CA LEU A 161 0.68 -4.82 -11.47
C LEU A 161 0.48 -3.36 -11.90
N ILE A 162 1.54 -2.56 -11.90
CA ILE A 162 1.46 -1.16 -12.37
C ILE A 162 1.13 -1.10 -13.86
N LYS A 163 1.77 -1.93 -14.68
CA LYS A 163 1.46 -2.05 -16.11
C LYS A 163 0.01 -2.50 -16.35
N TYR A 164 -0.50 -3.42 -15.53
CA TYR A 164 -1.90 -3.83 -15.57
C TYR A 164 -2.84 -2.66 -15.26
N ILE A 165 -2.52 -1.86 -14.26
CA ILE A 165 -3.26 -0.64 -13.91
C ILE A 165 -3.28 0.33 -15.09
N GLN A 166 -2.14 0.62 -15.69
CA GLN A 166 -2.01 1.50 -16.85
C GLN A 166 -2.77 0.98 -18.08
N TYR A 167 -2.60 -0.30 -18.41
CA TYR A 167 -3.22 -0.93 -19.57
C TYR A 167 -4.75 -0.90 -19.52
N ASN A 168 -5.33 -1.00 -18.32
CA ASN A 168 -6.78 -0.93 -18.13
C ASN A 168 -7.30 0.50 -17.90
N ASN A 169 -6.51 1.50 -18.21
CA ASN A 169 -6.84 2.94 -18.07
C ASN A 169 -7.22 3.34 -16.63
N PHE A 170 -6.65 2.69 -15.63
CA PHE A 170 -6.72 3.14 -14.25
C PHE A 170 -5.64 4.19 -13.98
N GLU A 171 -5.83 4.97 -12.92
CA GLU A 171 -4.98 6.09 -12.61
C GLU A 171 -3.61 5.64 -12.09
N VAL A 172 -2.52 6.16 -12.68
CA VAL A 172 -1.17 6.12 -12.14
C VAL A 172 -0.75 7.54 -11.83
N VAL A 173 -0.62 7.84 -10.54
CA VAL A 173 -0.34 9.17 -10.01
C VAL A 173 1.15 9.31 -9.75
N GLU A 174 1.82 10.22 -10.44
CA GLU A 174 3.16 10.67 -10.04
C GLU A 174 3.03 11.62 -8.85
N SER A 175 3.37 11.14 -7.67
CA SER A 175 3.24 11.92 -6.45
C SER A 175 4.21 13.07 -6.41
N LYS A 176 3.69 14.27 -6.13
CA LYS A 176 4.48 15.49 -5.88
C LYS A 176 4.79 15.68 -4.39
N THR A 177 4.34 14.79 -3.54
CA THR A 177 4.57 14.86 -2.09
C THR A 177 6.06 14.79 -1.79
N LYS A 178 6.59 15.84 -1.18
CA LYS A 178 7.95 15.90 -0.67
C LYS A 178 7.91 15.53 0.81
N ALA A 179 8.75 14.58 1.25
CA ALA A 179 8.90 14.26 2.67
C ALA A 179 9.35 15.52 3.43
N ILE A 180 8.53 16.01 4.34
CA ILE A 180 8.92 17.08 5.24
C ILE A 180 9.68 16.42 6.39
N TRP A 181 10.98 16.71 6.52
CA TRP A 181 11.75 16.35 7.70
C TRP A 181 11.12 17.04 8.93
N ARG A 182 10.31 16.32 9.68
CA ARG A 182 9.93 16.75 11.02
C ARG A 182 11.15 16.51 11.91
N LYS A 183 11.79 17.58 12.40
CA LYS A 183 12.77 17.44 13.49
C LYS A 183 12.10 16.66 14.61
N PRO A 184 12.76 15.64 15.18
CA PRO A 184 12.23 14.98 16.35
C PRO A 184 11.95 16.05 17.44
N PRO A 185 10.89 15.91 18.22
CA PRO A 185 10.62 16.83 19.30
C PRO A 185 11.86 16.92 20.19
N ILE A 186 12.33 18.14 20.43
CA ILE A 186 13.46 18.38 21.33
C ILE A 186 12.97 17.93 22.70
N LEU A 187 13.44 16.78 23.15
CA LEU A 187 13.28 16.36 24.55
C LEU A 187 13.88 17.49 25.42
N LYS A 188 13.01 18.28 26.05
CA LYS A 188 13.44 19.21 27.07
C LYS A 188 14.12 18.37 28.15
N GLN A 189 15.45 18.45 28.21
CA GLN A 189 16.18 17.94 29.36
C GLN A 189 15.65 18.68 30.57
N SER A 190 15.04 17.96 31.49
CA SER A 190 14.70 18.48 32.80
C SER A 190 16.02 18.76 33.51
N THR A 191 16.40 20.02 33.59
CA THR A 191 17.43 20.48 34.50
C THR A 191 16.89 20.33 35.90
N SER A 192 17.21 19.21 36.56
CA SER A 192 17.11 19.11 37.99
C SER A 192 18.19 19.98 38.61
N PHE A 193 17.80 21.15 39.09
CA PHE A 193 18.64 21.91 39.99
C PHE A 193 18.74 21.17 41.31
N PHE A 194 19.90 20.62 41.60
CA PHE A 194 20.34 20.32 42.95
C PHE A 194 20.65 21.69 43.58
N SER A 195 19.86 22.09 44.53
CA SER A 195 20.23 23.10 45.55
C SER A 195 20.61 22.35 46.81
N ALA A 196 21.80 22.66 47.31
CA ALA A 196 22.41 22.23 48.54
C ALA A 196 21.58 22.60 49.78
#